data_4e5413f67eb97450296ae0a04d7dd872
#
_entry.id   4e5413f67eb97450296ae0a04d7dd872
#
_cell.length_a   1.000
_cell.length_b   1.000
_cell.length_c   1.000
_cell.angle_alpha   90.00
_cell.angle_beta   90.00
_cell.angle_gamma   90.00
#
_symmetry.space_group_name_H-M   'P 1'
#
loop_
_entity.id
_entity.type
_entity.pdbx_description
1 polymer ?
#
loop_
_entity_poly.entity_id
_entity_poly.type
_entity_poly.pdbx_seq_one_letter_code
_entity_poly.pdbx_strand_id
1 'polypeptide(L)'
;KNILLESIKTGLINEDIESDILFQPKIITNDYEKKEKVLASIDFLLQECDEFFFNVAFVTKSGVLSLFNTFKKIERLGIKGKILISKYQNFSDPSALRMLMKFSNIDLRLIDENNFHAKGYLFKTKNNYELIIGSSNLTQDALSKNTEYNLKLSLSNKSKLAKEAISIFQKYFLQGINLTEDFLFNYEQIFNEYRSFEKSLKLKAERVF
;
A
#
# COMPACT_ATOMS: atom_id res chain seq x y z
N LYS A 1 -24.88 -27.62 -16.36
CA LYS A 1 -25.20 -26.24 -16.80
C LYS A 1 -25.63 -25.35 -15.64
N ASN A 2 -26.43 -25.86 -14.67
CA ASN A 2 -26.88 -25.09 -13.50
C ASN A 2 -25.75 -24.79 -12.50
N ILE A 3 -24.86 -25.75 -12.24
CA ILE A 3 -23.72 -25.60 -11.31
C ILE A 3 -22.76 -24.48 -11.77
N LEU A 4 -22.46 -24.41 -13.07
CA LEU A 4 -21.60 -23.36 -13.61
C LEU A 4 -22.23 -21.96 -13.51
N LEU A 5 -23.54 -21.87 -13.73
CA LEU A 5 -24.29 -20.62 -13.57
C LEU A 5 -24.39 -20.18 -12.11
N GLU A 6 -24.53 -21.11 -11.19
CA GLU A 6 -24.53 -20.88 -9.74
C GLU A 6 -23.14 -20.42 -9.28
N SER A 7 -22.06 -21.10 -9.72
CA SER A 7 -20.68 -20.72 -9.44
C SER A 7 -20.35 -19.29 -9.88
N ILE A 8 -20.80 -18.87 -11.05
CA ILE A 8 -20.64 -17.48 -11.54
C ILE A 8 -21.37 -16.46 -10.67
N LYS A 9 -22.53 -16.84 -10.11
CA LYS A 9 -23.35 -15.94 -9.31
C LYS A 9 -22.92 -15.87 -7.84
N THR A 10 -22.45 -16.96 -7.28
CA THR A 10 -22.30 -17.14 -5.83
C THR A 10 -20.92 -17.60 -5.37
N GLY A 11 -19.97 -17.71 -6.27
CA GLY A 11 -18.62 -18.25 -5.99
C GLY A 11 -17.78 -17.51 -4.94
N LEU A 12 -18.21 -16.30 -4.53
CA LEU A 12 -17.58 -15.55 -3.44
C LEU A 12 -18.32 -15.68 -2.10
N ILE A 13 -19.55 -16.20 -2.12
CA ILE A 13 -20.44 -16.20 -0.95
C ILE A 13 -20.99 -17.59 -0.60
N ASN A 14 -20.63 -18.61 -1.37
CA ASN A 14 -21.08 -19.97 -1.15
C ASN A 14 -19.85 -20.90 -1.07
N GLU A 15 -19.72 -21.59 0.08
CA GLU A 15 -18.64 -22.53 0.37
C GLU A 15 -18.70 -23.79 -0.53
N ASP A 16 -19.90 -24.21 -0.95
CA ASP A 16 -20.07 -25.40 -1.80
C ASP A 16 -19.62 -25.17 -3.25
N ILE A 17 -19.38 -23.92 -3.65
CA ILE A 17 -19.04 -23.55 -5.03
C ILE A 17 -17.77 -22.69 -5.01
N GLU A 18 -16.63 -23.33 -5.15
CA GLU A 18 -15.35 -22.66 -5.18
C GLU A 18 -15.05 -22.02 -6.55
N SER A 19 -14.50 -20.81 -6.50
CA SER A 19 -13.88 -20.19 -7.67
C SER A 19 -12.53 -20.87 -7.97
N ASP A 20 -12.01 -20.68 -9.18
CA ASP A 20 -10.63 -21.03 -9.49
C ASP A 20 -9.69 -20.45 -8.43
N ILE A 21 -8.75 -21.27 -7.96
CA ILE A 21 -7.78 -20.91 -6.90
C ILE A 21 -7.09 -19.57 -7.17
N LEU A 22 -6.80 -19.26 -8.43
CA LEU A 22 -6.16 -18.01 -8.83
C LEU A 22 -7.03 -16.79 -8.49
N PHE A 23 -8.36 -16.93 -8.61
CA PHE A 23 -9.31 -15.83 -8.43
C PHE A 23 -10.04 -15.85 -7.08
N GLN A 24 -9.68 -16.76 -6.19
CA GLN A 24 -10.24 -16.79 -4.84
C GLN A 24 -9.76 -15.58 -4.04
N PRO A 25 -10.67 -14.77 -3.47
CA PRO A 25 -10.29 -13.72 -2.54
C PRO A 25 -9.62 -14.29 -1.30
N LYS A 26 -8.61 -13.58 -0.79
CA LYS A 26 -7.91 -13.98 0.43
C LYS A 26 -7.86 -12.83 1.41
N ILE A 27 -8.17 -13.11 2.68
CA ILE A 27 -7.84 -12.19 3.76
C ILE A 27 -6.36 -12.38 4.10
N ILE A 28 -5.62 -11.28 4.10
CA ILE A 28 -4.20 -11.24 4.48
C ILE A 28 -4.09 -10.48 5.79
N THR A 29 -3.47 -11.12 6.76
CA THR A 29 -3.17 -10.54 8.07
C THR A 29 -1.71 -10.78 8.42
N ASN A 30 -1.25 -10.25 9.57
CA ASN A 30 0.00 -10.65 10.18
C ASN A 30 -0.31 -11.73 11.23
N ASP A 31 -0.17 -12.98 10.87
CA ASP A 31 -0.46 -14.14 11.70
C ASP A 31 0.83 -14.93 11.98
N TYR A 32 1.24 -14.95 13.25
CA TYR A 32 2.46 -15.63 13.67
C TYR A 32 2.33 -17.15 13.62
N GLU A 33 1.16 -17.69 13.90
CA GLU A 33 0.93 -19.14 13.91
C GLU A 33 0.95 -19.69 12.49
N LYS A 34 0.30 -18.99 11.57
CA LYS A 34 0.27 -19.33 10.13
C LYS A 34 1.53 -18.89 9.39
N LYS A 35 2.42 -18.12 10.04
CA LYS A 35 3.60 -17.50 9.43
C LYS A 35 3.26 -16.58 8.24
N GLU A 36 2.08 -15.99 8.27
CA GLU A 36 1.61 -15.05 7.26
C GLU A 36 1.98 -13.61 7.63
N LYS A 37 2.40 -12.83 6.64
CA LYS A 37 2.69 -11.41 6.78
C LYS A 37 2.23 -10.66 5.54
N VAL A 38 1.64 -9.49 5.76
CA VAL A 38 1.30 -8.57 4.67
C VAL A 38 2.54 -8.22 3.84
N LEU A 39 3.69 -8.03 4.51
CA LEU A 39 4.98 -7.78 3.89
C LEU A 39 5.33 -8.84 2.84
N ALA A 40 5.20 -10.12 3.18
CA ALA A 40 5.57 -11.21 2.26
C ALA A 40 4.71 -11.21 0.99
N SER A 41 3.43 -10.88 1.11
CA SER A 41 2.53 -10.78 -0.04
C SER A 41 2.89 -9.61 -0.95
N ILE A 42 3.20 -8.43 -0.38
CA ILE A 42 3.60 -7.24 -1.14
C ILE A 42 4.97 -7.47 -1.80
N ASP A 43 5.93 -8.03 -1.05
CA ASP A 43 7.27 -8.33 -1.55
C ASP A 43 7.24 -9.28 -2.75
N PHE A 44 6.48 -10.37 -2.64
CA PHE A 44 6.29 -11.33 -3.72
C PHE A 44 5.66 -10.66 -4.96
N LEU A 45 4.56 -9.92 -4.79
CA LEU A 45 3.85 -9.29 -5.90
C LEU A 45 4.66 -8.20 -6.61
N LEU A 46 5.49 -7.44 -5.87
CA LEU A 46 6.43 -6.49 -6.46
C LEU A 46 7.44 -7.16 -7.39
N GLN A 47 7.87 -8.38 -7.07
CA GLN A 47 8.86 -9.10 -7.88
C GLN A 47 8.25 -9.75 -9.13
N GLU A 48 6.94 -9.98 -9.13
CA GLU A 48 6.22 -10.65 -10.22
C GLU A 48 5.46 -9.69 -11.15
N CYS A 49 5.35 -8.41 -10.80
CA CYS A 49 4.58 -7.45 -11.59
C CYS A 49 5.40 -6.79 -12.71
N ASP A 50 4.69 -6.27 -13.72
CA ASP A 50 5.23 -5.43 -14.79
C ASP A 50 5.17 -3.93 -14.40
N GLU A 51 4.20 -3.55 -13.54
CA GLU A 51 3.99 -2.19 -13.05
C GLU A 51 3.24 -2.23 -11.71
N PHE A 52 3.48 -1.26 -10.81
CA PHE A 52 2.78 -1.20 -9.54
C PHE A 52 2.28 0.21 -9.19
N PHE A 53 1.21 0.25 -8.38
CA PHE A 53 0.53 1.48 -7.97
C PHE A 53 0.18 1.38 -6.49
N PHE A 54 0.80 2.21 -5.66
CA PHE A 54 0.53 2.25 -4.23
C PHE A 54 -0.11 3.56 -3.85
N ASN A 55 -1.17 3.50 -3.06
CA ASN A 55 -1.72 4.63 -2.35
C ASN A 55 -1.78 4.30 -0.87
N VAL A 56 -1.11 5.11 -0.05
CA VAL A 56 -1.03 4.92 1.39
C VAL A 56 -1.21 6.24 2.14
N ALA A 57 -1.84 6.17 3.30
CA ALA A 57 -2.05 7.39 4.09
C ALA A 57 -0.72 7.93 4.63
N PHE A 58 0.20 7.05 5.02
CA PHE A 58 1.54 7.46 5.45
C PHE A 58 2.56 6.34 5.32
N VAL A 59 3.82 6.74 5.39
CA VAL A 59 4.99 5.88 5.24
C VAL A 59 6.00 6.15 6.35
N THR A 60 6.68 5.10 6.81
CA THR A 60 7.82 5.22 7.74
C THR A 60 9.11 4.74 7.10
N LYS A 61 10.24 5.24 7.61
CA LYS A 61 11.56 4.79 7.18
C LYS A 61 11.71 3.27 7.30
N SER A 62 11.27 2.69 8.41
CA SER A 62 11.30 1.24 8.64
C SER A 62 10.42 0.46 7.65
N GLY A 63 9.27 1.02 7.25
CA GLY A 63 8.41 0.43 6.23
C GLY A 63 9.09 0.36 4.86
N VAL A 64 9.73 1.46 4.42
CA VAL A 64 10.50 1.47 3.17
C VAL A 64 11.71 0.52 3.25
N LEU A 65 12.41 0.50 4.38
CA LEU A 65 13.55 -0.40 4.60
C LEU A 65 13.15 -1.87 4.49
N SER A 66 11.95 -2.24 4.93
CA SER A 66 11.45 -3.62 4.83
C SER A 66 11.34 -4.12 3.39
N LEU A 67 11.15 -3.22 2.41
CA LEU A 67 11.06 -3.52 0.98
C LEU A 67 12.26 -2.99 0.17
N PHE A 68 13.29 -2.48 0.83
CA PHE A 68 14.38 -1.76 0.16
C PHE A 68 15.12 -2.61 -0.88
N ASN A 69 15.42 -3.86 -0.56
CA ASN A 69 16.10 -4.76 -1.49
C ASN A 69 15.22 -5.09 -2.70
N THR A 70 13.92 -5.23 -2.48
CA THR A 70 12.94 -5.46 -3.55
C THR A 70 12.81 -4.23 -4.44
N PHE A 71 12.71 -3.02 -3.87
CA PHE A 71 12.74 -1.79 -4.65
C PHE A 71 14.00 -1.66 -5.50
N LYS A 72 15.17 -1.98 -4.95
CA LYS A 72 16.42 -2.02 -5.73
C LYS A 72 16.41 -3.05 -6.85
N LYS A 73 15.84 -4.23 -6.60
CA LYS A 73 15.75 -5.29 -7.61
C LYS A 73 14.86 -4.85 -8.77
N ILE A 74 13.65 -4.35 -8.48
CA ILE A 74 12.70 -3.92 -9.51
C ILE A 74 13.17 -2.67 -10.24
N GLU A 75 13.93 -1.78 -9.60
CA GLU A 75 14.59 -0.66 -10.28
C GLU A 75 15.56 -1.16 -11.36
N ARG A 76 16.42 -2.13 -11.04
CA ARG A 76 17.36 -2.74 -12.01
C ARG A 76 16.64 -3.44 -13.16
N LEU A 77 15.45 -3.99 -12.91
CA LEU A 77 14.60 -4.63 -13.92
C LEU A 77 13.78 -3.62 -14.73
N GLY A 78 13.82 -2.33 -14.37
CA GLY A 78 13.07 -1.29 -15.06
C GLY A 78 11.56 -1.31 -14.82
N ILE A 79 11.09 -2.04 -13.81
CA ILE A 79 9.68 -2.12 -13.44
C ILE A 79 9.24 -0.76 -12.89
N LYS A 80 8.25 -0.15 -13.54
CA LYS A 80 7.77 1.19 -13.19
C LYS A 80 6.77 1.15 -12.04
N GLY A 81 6.88 2.12 -11.14
CA GLY A 81 5.98 2.28 -10.01
C GLY A 81 5.44 3.69 -9.86
N LYS A 82 4.23 3.79 -9.34
CA LYS A 82 3.62 5.05 -8.91
C LYS A 82 3.22 4.93 -7.46
N ILE A 83 3.69 5.83 -6.62
CA ILE A 83 3.36 5.84 -5.20
C ILE A 83 2.73 7.19 -4.86
N LEU A 84 1.51 7.15 -4.34
CA LEU A 84 0.80 8.30 -3.80
C LEU A 84 0.76 8.19 -2.28
N ILE A 85 1.27 9.20 -1.60
CA ILE A 85 1.30 9.28 -0.14
C ILE A 85 0.52 10.50 0.30
N SER A 86 -0.26 10.38 1.37
CA SER A 86 -0.95 11.53 1.95
C SER A 86 -0.03 12.31 2.91
N LYS A 87 -0.28 13.62 2.99
CA LYS A 87 0.24 14.48 4.05
C LYS A 87 -0.53 14.33 5.36
N TYR A 88 -1.44 13.34 5.44
CA TYR A 88 -2.36 13.14 6.55
C TYR A 88 -1.65 13.28 7.91
N GLN A 89 -2.08 14.26 8.69
CA GLN A 89 -1.59 14.58 10.04
C GLN A 89 -0.04 14.62 10.17
N ASN A 90 0.70 14.87 9.10
CA ASN A 90 2.16 14.88 9.07
C ASN A 90 2.82 13.59 9.60
N PHE A 91 2.18 12.43 9.40
CA PHE A 91 2.71 11.14 9.87
C PHE A 91 3.74 10.51 8.95
N SER A 92 3.82 10.95 7.68
CA SER A 92 4.81 10.44 6.75
C SER A 92 6.21 10.91 7.11
N ASP A 93 7.12 9.95 7.29
CA ASP A 93 8.52 10.23 7.67
C ASP A 93 9.28 10.86 6.49
N PRO A 94 9.83 12.09 6.63
CA PRO A 94 10.58 12.75 5.57
C PRO A 94 11.76 11.93 5.06
N SER A 95 12.40 11.13 5.93
CA SER A 95 13.50 10.27 5.54
C SER A 95 13.02 9.09 4.67
N ALA A 96 11.80 8.58 4.89
CA ALA A 96 11.17 7.60 4.02
C ALA A 96 10.87 8.17 2.63
N LEU A 97 10.35 9.39 2.58
CA LEU A 97 10.08 10.09 1.32
C LEU A 97 11.37 10.29 0.51
N ARG A 98 12.45 10.78 1.15
CA ARG A 98 13.76 10.91 0.49
C ARG A 98 14.32 9.57 0.01
N MET A 99 14.08 8.49 0.73
CA MET A 99 14.50 7.15 0.28
C MET A 99 13.75 6.73 -0.97
N LEU A 100 12.42 6.93 -1.02
CA LEU A 100 11.61 6.58 -2.19
C LEU A 100 11.96 7.44 -3.41
N MET A 101 12.24 8.73 -3.23
CA MET A 101 12.66 9.64 -4.31
C MET A 101 13.96 9.22 -5.00
N LYS A 102 14.81 8.42 -4.35
CA LYS A 102 16.07 7.95 -4.94
C LYS A 102 15.89 6.83 -5.96
N PHE A 103 14.74 6.18 -6.00
CA PHE A 103 14.46 5.14 -6.98
C PHE A 103 14.00 5.75 -8.29
N SER A 104 14.79 5.60 -9.34
CA SER A 104 14.55 6.20 -10.67
C SER A 104 13.34 5.64 -11.40
N ASN A 105 12.85 4.49 -10.98
CA ASN A 105 11.68 3.81 -11.52
C ASN A 105 10.36 4.16 -10.81
N ILE A 106 10.40 4.99 -9.77
CA ILE A 106 9.22 5.36 -8.96
C ILE A 106 8.82 6.82 -9.21
N ASP A 107 7.60 7.04 -9.70
CA ASP A 107 6.94 8.35 -9.68
C ASP A 107 6.26 8.52 -8.31
N LEU A 108 6.87 9.33 -7.44
CA LEU A 108 6.41 9.57 -6.08
C LEU A 108 5.67 10.90 -5.99
N ARG A 109 4.43 10.88 -5.52
CA ARG A 109 3.64 12.09 -5.29
C ARG A 109 3.06 12.15 -3.90
N LEU A 110 2.88 13.38 -3.42
CA LEU A 110 2.19 13.67 -2.16
C LEU A 110 0.85 14.33 -2.44
N ILE A 111 -0.22 13.84 -1.81
CA ILE A 111 -1.53 14.48 -1.85
C ILE A 111 -1.80 15.21 -0.53
N ASP A 112 -2.21 16.49 -0.64
CA ASP A 112 -2.51 17.36 0.51
C ASP A 112 -4.02 17.45 0.74
N GLU A 113 -4.69 16.31 0.77
CA GLU A 113 -6.10 16.21 1.14
C GLU A 113 -6.23 15.67 2.57
N ASN A 114 -6.86 16.45 3.45
CA ASN A 114 -7.05 16.09 4.86
C ASN A 114 -7.81 14.77 5.07
N ASN A 115 -8.57 14.33 4.08
CA ASN A 115 -9.40 13.13 4.17
C ASN A 115 -8.82 11.92 3.41
N PHE A 116 -7.64 12.04 2.80
CA PHE A 116 -7.03 10.91 2.08
C PHE A 116 -6.42 9.92 3.06
N HIS A 117 -7.12 8.82 3.31
CA HIS A 117 -6.69 7.77 4.25
C HIS A 117 -6.71 6.38 3.60
N ALA A 118 -6.60 6.33 2.27
CA ALA A 118 -6.59 5.07 1.51
C ALA A 118 -5.32 4.24 1.78
N LYS A 119 -5.46 2.91 1.75
CA LYS A 119 -4.37 1.96 1.71
C LYS A 119 -4.69 0.91 0.67
N GLY A 120 -4.00 0.99 -0.44
CA GLY A 120 -4.17 0.09 -1.57
C GLY A 120 -2.85 -0.15 -2.28
N TYR A 121 -2.63 -1.40 -2.64
CA TYR A 121 -1.47 -1.87 -3.36
C TYR A 121 -1.97 -2.62 -4.59
N LEU A 122 -1.75 -2.06 -5.77
CA LEU A 122 -2.17 -2.63 -7.03
C LEU A 122 -0.94 -3.00 -7.85
N PHE A 123 -0.91 -4.23 -8.34
CA PHE A 123 0.17 -4.78 -9.14
C PHE A 123 -0.39 -5.24 -10.46
N LYS A 124 0.22 -4.81 -11.56
CA LYS A 124 -0.18 -5.18 -12.91
C LYS A 124 0.75 -6.26 -13.44
N THR A 125 0.20 -7.31 -13.95
CA THR A 125 0.90 -8.33 -14.72
C THR A 125 0.37 -8.35 -16.16
N LYS A 126 0.95 -9.16 -17.03
CA LYS A 126 0.52 -9.26 -18.44
C LYS A 126 -0.98 -9.49 -18.61
N ASN A 127 -1.57 -10.31 -17.75
CA ASN A 127 -2.95 -10.78 -17.91
C ASN A 127 -3.89 -10.31 -16.80
N ASN A 128 -3.37 -9.99 -15.63
CA ASN A 128 -4.14 -9.76 -14.40
C ASN A 128 -3.66 -8.52 -13.66
N TYR A 129 -4.50 -8.11 -12.71
CA TYR A 129 -4.13 -7.21 -11.63
C TYR A 129 -4.27 -7.96 -10.30
N GLU A 130 -3.28 -7.78 -9.43
CA GLU A 130 -3.37 -8.18 -8.04
C GLU A 130 -3.65 -6.94 -7.20
N LEU A 131 -4.74 -6.93 -6.47
CA LEU A 131 -5.15 -5.82 -5.61
C LEU A 131 -5.12 -6.26 -4.16
N ILE A 132 -4.38 -5.54 -3.33
CA ILE A 132 -4.46 -5.63 -1.86
C ILE A 132 -5.05 -4.30 -1.37
N ILE A 133 -6.17 -4.36 -0.67
CA ILE A 133 -6.83 -3.19 -0.09
C ILE A 133 -7.24 -3.48 1.35
N GLY A 134 -6.99 -2.54 2.26
CA GLY A 134 -7.31 -2.76 3.67
C GLY A 134 -6.77 -1.69 4.61
N SER A 135 -6.28 -2.13 5.77
CA SER A 135 -5.83 -1.23 6.84
C SER A 135 -4.33 -0.92 6.81
N SER A 136 -3.51 -1.69 6.10
CA SER A 136 -2.04 -1.61 6.19
C SER A 136 -1.45 -0.39 5.47
N ASN A 137 -0.82 0.50 6.24
CA ASN A 137 0.07 1.54 5.70
C ASN A 137 1.46 0.97 5.35
N LEU A 138 2.30 1.75 4.65
CA LEU A 138 3.68 1.37 4.34
C LEU A 138 4.59 1.60 5.56
N THR A 139 4.30 0.89 6.64
CA THR A 139 5.07 0.90 7.89
C THR A 139 5.47 -0.51 8.28
N GLN A 140 6.60 -0.67 8.94
CA GLN A 140 7.07 -2.00 9.36
C GLN A 140 6.05 -2.71 10.26
N ASP A 141 5.42 -1.98 11.18
CA ASP A 141 4.48 -2.58 12.11
C ASP A 141 3.19 -3.03 11.40
N ALA A 142 2.61 -2.20 10.52
CA ALA A 142 1.46 -2.60 9.71
C ALA A 142 1.78 -3.76 8.76
N LEU A 143 2.99 -3.80 8.20
CA LEU A 143 3.37 -4.85 7.25
C LEU A 143 3.76 -6.18 7.92
N SER A 144 4.11 -6.19 9.23
CA SER A 144 4.74 -7.38 9.83
C SER A 144 4.29 -7.75 11.23
N LYS A 145 3.65 -6.83 12.00
CA LYS A 145 3.39 -7.03 13.43
C LYS A 145 1.95 -6.78 13.87
N ASN A 146 1.39 -5.63 13.44
CA ASN A 146 0.05 -5.25 13.87
C ASN A 146 -0.99 -6.23 13.33
N THR A 147 -2.09 -6.38 14.06
CA THR A 147 -3.29 -7.01 13.51
C THR A 147 -3.88 -6.11 12.43
N GLU A 148 -3.76 -6.54 11.19
CA GLU A 148 -4.26 -5.83 10.01
C GLU A 148 -5.26 -6.70 9.25
N TYR A 149 -6.22 -6.07 8.60
CA TYR A 149 -7.17 -6.74 7.72
C TYR A 149 -7.02 -6.20 6.31
N ASN A 150 -6.59 -7.06 5.41
CA ASN A 150 -6.46 -6.73 4.00
C ASN A 150 -7.13 -7.80 3.15
N LEU A 151 -7.85 -7.37 2.14
CA LEU A 151 -8.41 -8.25 1.13
C LEU A 151 -7.47 -8.27 -0.08
N LYS A 152 -7.02 -9.46 -0.46
CA LYS A 152 -6.31 -9.69 -1.72
C LYS A 152 -7.26 -10.25 -2.76
N LEU A 153 -7.25 -9.66 -3.96
CA LEU A 153 -8.03 -10.05 -5.12
C LEU A 153 -7.14 -10.17 -6.34
N SER A 154 -7.27 -11.27 -7.07
CA SER A 154 -6.73 -11.41 -8.42
C SER A 154 -7.81 -11.05 -9.43
N LEU A 155 -7.57 -10.08 -10.28
CA LEU A 155 -8.54 -9.49 -11.17
C LEU A 155 -8.06 -9.64 -12.62
N SER A 156 -8.91 -10.17 -13.50
CA SER A 156 -8.63 -10.10 -14.93
C SER A 156 -8.48 -8.63 -15.37
N ASN A 157 -7.56 -8.35 -16.27
CA ASN A 157 -7.36 -7.00 -16.85
C ASN A 157 -8.60 -6.46 -17.58
N LYS A 158 -9.55 -7.33 -17.92
CA LYS A 158 -10.85 -6.98 -18.51
C LYS A 158 -11.95 -6.71 -17.49
N SER A 159 -11.71 -6.97 -16.20
CA SER A 159 -12.73 -6.81 -15.18
C SER A 159 -13.10 -5.34 -14.96
N LYS A 160 -14.37 -5.08 -14.63
CA LYS A 160 -14.84 -3.74 -14.27
C LYS A 160 -14.11 -3.24 -13.03
N LEU A 161 -13.92 -4.10 -12.03
CA LEU A 161 -13.27 -3.75 -10.76
C LEU A 161 -11.80 -3.32 -10.97
N ALA A 162 -11.04 -4.01 -11.84
CA ALA A 162 -9.67 -3.60 -12.16
C ALA A 162 -9.63 -2.19 -12.79
N LYS A 163 -10.54 -1.92 -13.74
CA LYS A 163 -10.65 -0.61 -14.39
C LYS A 163 -11.02 0.50 -13.39
N GLU A 164 -11.95 0.22 -12.49
CA GLU A 164 -12.35 1.16 -11.42
C GLU A 164 -11.19 1.43 -10.46
N ALA A 165 -10.48 0.41 -9.98
CA ALA A 165 -9.35 0.56 -9.08
C ALA A 165 -8.25 1.44 -9.69
N ILE A 166 -7.89 1.21 -10.95
CA ILE A 166 -6.92 2.04 -11.67
C ILE A 166 -7.43 3.47 -11.86
N SER A 167 -8.69 3.63 -12.27
CA SER A 167 -9.29 4.95 -12.49
C SER A 167 -9.29 5.79 -11.22
N ILE A 168 -9.66 5.19 -10.08
CA ILE A 168 -9.62 5.84 -8.77
C ILE A 168 -8.19 6.22 -8.40
N PHE A 169 -7.23 5.30 -8.56
CA PHE A 169 -5.82 5.59 -8.32
C PHE A 169 -5.34 6.77 -9.17
N GLN A 170 -5.57 6.73 -10.48
CA GLN A 170 -5.14 7.76 -11.42
C GLN A 170 -5.74 9.13 -11.09
N LYS A 171 -7.03 9.16 -10.74
CA LYS A 171 -7.73 10.39 -10.33
C LYS A 171 -6.98 11.11 -9.20
N TYR A 172 -6.68 10.39 -8.13
CA TYR A 172 -5.98 10.97 -6.97
C TYR A 172 -4.49 11.22 -7.26
N PHE A 173 -3.86 10.34 -8.01
CA PHE A 173 -2.45 10.49 -8.37
C PHE A 173 -2.19 11.78 -9.17
N LEU A 174 -3.10 12.15 -10.08
CA LEU A 174 -3.01 13.40 -10.85
C LEU A 174 -3.18 14.66 -9.99
N GLN A 175 -3.84 14.57 -8.85
CA GLN A 175 -3.97 15.65 -7.88
C GLN A 175 -2.73 15.79 -6.97
N GLY A 176 -1.92 14.74 -6.90
CA GLY A 176 -0.70 14.73 -6.10
C GLY A 176 0.37 15.65 -6.69
N ILE A 177 1.11 16.31 -5.81
CA ILE A 177 2.26 17.14 -6.16
C ILE A 177 3.55 16.32 -6.18
N ASN A 178 4.47 16.70 -7.05
CA ASN A 178 5.82 16.14 -7.06
C ASN A 178 6.58 16.64 -5.82
N LEU A 179 7.32 15.74 -5.19
CA LEU A 179 8.18 16.08 -4.08
C LEU A 179 9.48 16.71 -4.57
N THR A 180 9.90 17.80 -3.92
CA THR A 180 11.20 18.45 -4.12
C THR A 180 11.97 18.44 -2.79
N GLU A 181 13.29 18.59 -2.85
CA GLU A 181 14.11 18.71 -1.63
C GLU A 181 13.72 19.94 -0.79
N ASP A 182 13.38 21.06 -1.43
CA ASP A 182 12.91 22.27 -0.72
C ASP A 182 11.60 22.00 0.02
N PHE A 183 10.65 21.30 -0.63
CA PHE A 183 9.43 20.89 0.04
C PHE A 183 9.74 19.99 1.24
N LEU A 184 10.60 18.98 1.07
CA LEU A 184 10.93 18.05 2.14
C LEU A 184 11.67 18.72 3.29
N PHE A 185 12.52 19.72 3.02
CA PHE A 185 13.19 20.48 4.05
C PHE A 185 12.17 21.22 4.95
N ASN A 186 11.21 21.91 4.35
CA ASN A 186 10.16 22.61 5.10
C ASN A 186 9.22 21.63 5.83
N TYR A 187 8.87 20.54 5.17
CA TYR A 187 8.02 19.50 5.75
C TYR A 187 8.68 18.84 6.97
N GLU A 188 9.99 18.59 6.92
CA GLU A 188 10.75 17.98 8.01
C GLU A 188 10.75 18.85 9.28
N GLN A 189 10.75 20.18 9.15
CA GLN A 189 10.62 21.08 10.30
C GLN A 189 9.27 20.88 10.99
N ILE A 190 8.18 20.91 10.22
CA ILE A 190 6.82 20.68 10.74
C ILE A 190 6.70 19.27 11.36
N PHE A 191 7.25 18.27 10.71
CA PHE A 191 7.26 16.90 11.21
C PHE A 191 7.97 16.77 12.55
N ASN A 192 9.14 17.41 12.71
CA ASN A 192 9.92 17.37 13.94
C ASN A 192 9.23 18.12 15.09
N GLU A 193 8.62 19.25 14.81
CA GLU A 193 7.81 19.99 15.79
C GLU A 193 6.62 19.15 16.28
N TYR A 194 5.89 18.54 15.34
CA TYR A 194 4.77 17.67 15.67
C TYR A 194 5.20 16.47 16.52
N ARG A 195 6.31 15.80 16.16
CA ARG A 195 6.87 14.68 16.93
C ARG A 195 7.31 15.09 18.33
N SER A 196 7.91 16.25 18.46
CA SER A 196 8.30 16.82 19.77
C SER A 196 7.08 17.05 20.65
N PHE A 197 6.02 17.64 20.08
CA PHE A 197 4.76 17.88 20.77
C PHE A 197 4.07 16.58 21.21
N GLU A 198 3.96 15.59 20.31
CA GLU A 198 3.40 14.26 20.59
C GLU A 198 4.15 13.58 21.75
N LYS A 199 5.48 13.62 21.74
CA LYS A 199 6.32 13.06 22.81
C LYS A 199 6.04 13.77 24.16
N SER A 200 5.89 15.08 24.14
CA SER A 200 5.59 15.85 25.34
C SER A 200 4.23 15.51 25.94
N LEU A 201 3.22 15.26 25.08
CA LEU A 201 1.89 14.83 25.51
C LEU A 201 1.90 13.43 26.13
N LYS A 202 2.62 12.48 25.52
CA LYS A 202 2.78 11.11 26.06
C LYS A 202 3.41 11.14 27.45
N LEU A 203 4.49 11.89 27.63
CA LEU A 203 5.14 12.05 28.93
C LEU A 203 4.22 12.69 30.00
N LYS A 204 3.32 13.59 29.59
CA LYS A 204 2.33 14.15 30.52
C LYS A 204 1.24 13.11 30.86
N ALA A 205 0.78 12.33 29.89
CA ALA A 205 -0.21 11.29 30.11
C ALA A 205 0.31 10.19 31.07
N GLU A 206 1.56 9.75 30.89
CA GLU A 206 2.22 8.75 31.76
C GLU A 206 2.41 9.22 33.22
N ARG A 207 2.34 10.54 33.47
CA ARG A 207 2.41 11.09 34.83
C ARG A 207 1.05 11.17 35.52
N VAL A 208 -0.03 10.97 34.80
CA VAL A 208 -1.41 11.08 35.30
C VAL A 208 -1.99 9.70 35.66
N PHE A 209 -1.39 8.63 35.10
CA PHE A 209 -1.71 7.24 35.40
C PHE A 209 -0.53 6.55 36.10
#